data_240b997a934d32d54199aa34cc397443
#
_entry.id   240b997a934d32d54199aa34cc397443
#
_cell.length_a   1.000
_cell.length_b   1.000
_cell.length_c   1.000
_cell.angle_alpha   90.00
_cell.angle_beta   90.00
_cell.angle_gamma   90.00
#
_symmetry.space_group_name_H-M   'P 1'
#
loop_
_entity.id
_entity.type
_entity.pdbx_description
1 polymer ?
#
loop_
_entity_poly.entity_id
_entity_poly.type
_entity_poly.pdbx_seq_one_letter_code
_entity_poly.pdbx_strand_id
1 'polypeptide(L)'
;MKTPGWWRTYVTEVVADTEATAEQHRMEVPRSVSLRQVVVVLIAAATSLTLINFLRGPGTLDAFGGSAMTGNIQFNYLVWWALVSITCYVLIPVVAIFALRGSFADFGAGRSIGRGSWRPYGLLFAFSAPFVVMASYMPGFQLKYPFYHLSEGESIWPHLAIFWVLYALQFIALEFFFRGFLLFGLAPRLGISAVFVMVVPYAMIHFTKPFAEALSAILGGAVLGFLSLKTNSAWWGAVLHIAIAMSMDLLALRHAGFL
;
A
#
# COMPACT_ATOMS: atom_id res chain seq x y z
N MET A 1 -3.64 34.98 8.82
CA MET A 1 -4.22 34.25 7.66
C MET A 1 -5.18 33.19 8.20
N LYS A 2 -6.45 33.14 7.72
CA LYS A 2 -7.37 32.06 8.10
C LYS A 2 -6.92 30.79 7.39
N THR A 3 -6.74 29.69 8.13
CA THR A 3 -6.42 28.38 7.56
C THR A 3 -7.53 27.96 6.59
N PRO A 4 -7.19 27.42 5.39
CA PRO A 4 -8.19 26.92 4.45
C PRO A 4 -9.07 25.85 5.08
N GLY A 5 -10.36 25.80 4.71
CA GLY A 5 -11.32 24.84 5.30
C GLY A 5 -10.87 23.36 5.15
N TRP A 6 -10.28 22.99 4.01
CA TRP A 6 -9.75 21.65 3.79
C TRP A 6 -8.59 21.31 4.73
N TRP A 7 -7.70 22.27 5.03
CA TRP A 7 -6.61 22.08 5.99
C TRP A 7 -7.15 21.78 7.38
N ARG A 8 -8.14 22.55 7.81
CA ARG A 8 -8.81 22.32 9.09
C ARG A 8 -9.38 20.89 9.15
N THR A 9 -10.16 20.48 8.15
CA THR A 9 -10.88 19.19 8.13
C THR A 9 -9.94 17.98 8.00
N TYR A 10 -8.91 18.06 7.15
CA TYR A 10 -8.07 16.90 6.82
C TYR A 10 -6.72 16.87 7.56
N VAL A 11 -6.34 17.94 8.21
CA VAL A 11 -5.10 17.99 8.98
C VAL A 11 -5.40 18.31 10.44
N THR A 12 -5.90 19.52 10.73
CA THR A 12 -6.04 19.97 12.13
C THR A 12 -6.98 19.09 12.95
N GLU A 13 -8.17 18.78 12.42
CA GLU A 13 -9.15 17.91 13.10
C GLU A 13 -8.62 16.48 13.23
N VAL A 14 -8.01 15.92 12.17
CA VAL A 14 -7.44 14.56 12.22
C VAL A 14 -6.33 14.46 13.27
N VAL A 15 -5.45 15.45 13.34
CA VAL A 15 -4.41 15.50 14.38
C VAL A 15 -5.05 15.55 15.78
N ALA A 16 -5.99 16.47 16.00
CA ALA A 16 -6.63 16.63 17.30
C ALA A 16 -7.37 15.36 17.74
N ASP A 17 -8.18 14.78 16.87
CA ASP A 17 -8.97 13.57 17.15
C ASP A 17 -8.05 12.36 17.42
N THR A 18 -6.96 12.21 16.62
CA THR A 18 -6.02 11.12 16.78
C THR A 18 -5.22 11.23 18.08
N GLU A 19 -4.76 12.44 18.42
CA GLU A 19 -4.04 12.66 19.69
C GLU A 19 -4.94 12.49 20.90
N ALA A 20 -6.19 12.98 20.87
CA ALA A 20 -7.17 12.79 21.94
C ALA A 20 -7.45 11.29 22.17
N THR A 21 -7.64 10.54 21.09
CA THR A 21 -7.84 9.08 21.15
C THR A 21 -6.62 8.37 21.75
N ALA A 22 -5.42 8.77 21.33
CA ALA A 22 -4.18 8.19 21.85
C ALA A 22 -3.95 8.54 23.33
N GLU A 23 -4.31 9.75 23.75
CA GLU A 23 -4.23 10.17 25.16
C GLU A 23 -5.20 9.37 26.02
N GLN A 24 -6.45 9.23 25.60
CA GLN A 24 -7.45 8.39 26.26
C GLN A 24 -6.94 6.95 26.38
N HIS A 25 -6.44 6.36 25.30
CA HIS A 25 -5.88 5.01 25.32
C HIS A 25 -4.71 4.87 26.32
N ARG A 26 -3.83 5.88 26.40
CA ARG A 26 -2.71 5.86 27.35
C ARG A 26 -3.17 5.95 28.82
N MET A 27 -4.31 6.57 29.08
CA MET A 27 -4.91 6.63 30.43
C MET A 27 -5.65 5.34 30.81
N GLU A 28 -6.37 4.72 29.86
CA GLU A 28 -7.23 3.57 30.12
C GLU A 28 -6.48 2.22 30.05
N VAL A 29 -5.45 2.12 29.17
CA VAL A 29 -4.75 0.85 28.90
C VAL A 29 -3.40 0.84 29.62
N PRO A 30 -3.09 -0.21 30.41
CA PRO A 30 -1.79 -0.35 31.06
C PRO A 30 -0.63 -0.22 30.06
N ARG A 31 0.42 0.50 30.45
CA ARG A 31 1.59 0.77 29.60
C ARG A 31 2.21 -0.50 29.02
N SER A 32 2.24 -1.59 29.79
CA SER A 32 2.78 -2.90 29.36
C SER A 32 1.97 -3.49 28.21
N VAL A 33 0.64 -3.40 28.24
CA VAL A 33 -0.25 -3.91 27.19
C VAL A 33 -0.08 -3.06 25.92
N SER A 34 -0.09 -1.75 26.05
CA SER A 34 0.09 -0.82 24.94
C SER A 34 1.47 -0.93 24.30
N LEU A 35 2.55 -1.11 25.08
CA LEU A 35 3.89 -1.37 24.54
C LEU A 35 3.98 -2.72 23.85
N ARG A 36 3.34 -3.78 24.40
CA ARG A 36 3.28 -5.09 23.76
C ARG A 36 2.68 -4.98 22.35
N GLN A 37 1.58 -4.21 22.18
CA GLN A 37 0.97 -4.00 20.87
C GLN A 37 1.96 -3.34 19.90
N VAL A 38 2.63 -2.26 20.29
CA VAL A 38 3.62 -1.58 19.44
C VAL A 38 4.74 -2.53 19.03
N VAL A 39 5.30 -3.30 19.99
CA VAL A 39 6.40 -4.24 19.72
C VAL A 39 5.95 -5.34 18.75
N VAL A 40 4.79 -5.95 18.97
CA VAL A 40 4.26 -7.01 18.10
C VAL A 40 4.02 -6.48 16.70
N VAL A 41 3.40 -5.30 16.56
CA VAL A 41 3.13 -4.66 15.26
C VAL A 41 4.43 -4.37 14.51
N LEU A 42 5.44 -3.79 15.18
CA LEU A 42 6.71 -3.46 14.54
C LEU A 42 7.52 -4.70 14.17
N ILE A 43 7.56 -5.73 15.03
CA ILE A 43 8.24 -7.00 14.72
C ILE A 43 7.54 -7.70 13.56
N ALA A 44 6.21 -7.79 13.56
CA ALA A 44 5.45 -8.38 12.46
C ALA A 44 5.69 -7.62 11.14
N ALA A 45 5.72 -6.27 11.20
CA ALA A 45 6.01 -5.45 10.03
C ALA A 45 7.43 -5.69 9.50
N ALA A 46 8.43 -5.70 10.36
CA ALA A 46 9.81 -5.99 9.99
C ALA A 46 9.95 -7.39 9.38
N THR A 47 9.30 -8.40 10.01
CA THR A 47 9.29 -9.79 9.50
C THR A 47 8.65 -9.86 8.11
N SER A 48 7.47 -9.26 7.91
CA SER A 48 6.79 -9.22 6.61
C SER A 48 7.68 -8.64 5.53
N LEU A 49 8.24 -7.45 5.77
CA LEU A 49 9.07 -6.74 4.79
C LEU A 49 10.38 -7.48 4.50
N THR A 50 10.98 -8.10 5.50
CA THR A 50 12.19 -8.92 5.33
C THR A 50 11.87 -10.14 4.46
N LEU A 51 10.82 -10.89 4.78
CA LEU A 51 10.44 -12.06 3.98
C LEU A 51 10.08 -11.68 2.54
N ILE A 52 9.33 -10.60 2.33
CA ILE A 52 9.05 -10.09 0.98
C ILE A 52 10.35 -9.80 0.24
N ASN A 53 11.30 -9.10 0.86
CA ASN A 53 12.55 -8.72 0.22
C ASN A 53 13.38 -9.93 -0.22
N PHE A 54 13.45 -10.97 0.59
CA PHE A 54 14.27 -12.15 0.32
C PHE A 54 13.55 -13.23 -0.49
N LEU A 55 12.23 -13.38 -0.34
CA LEU A 55 11.51 -14.50 -0.96
C LEU A 55 10.88 -14.19 -2.33
N ARG A 56 10.61 -12.92 -2.65
CA ARG A 56 9.93 -12.55 -3.90
C ARG A 56 10.84 -12.56 -5.15
N GLY A 57 12.14 -12.81 -4.99
CA GLY A 57 13.11 -12.76 -6.08
C GLY A 57 13.04 -13.98 -7.02
N PRO A 58 13.57 -13.86 -8.26
CA PRO A 58 13.57 -14.97 -9.22
C PRO A 58 14.37 -16.18 -8.73
N GLY A 59 15.48 -15.99 -8.04
CA GLY A 59 16.28 -17.10 -7.50
C GLY A 59 15.51 -17.96 -6.49
N THR A 60 14.58 -17.38 -5.73
CA THR A 60 13.70 -18.15 -4.83
C THR A 60 12.66 -18.93 -5.63
N LEU A 61 12.09 -18.34 -6.68
CA LEU A 61 11.18 -19.04 -7.59
C LEU A 61 11.86 -20.26 -8.22
N ASP A 62 13.11 -20.10 -8.69
CA ASP A 62 13.89 -21.19 -9.30
C ASP A 62 14.17 -22.31 -8.30
N ALA A 63 14.50 -21.97 -7.03
CA ALA A 63 14.70 -22.95 -5.97
C ALA A 63 13.47 -23.82 -5.69
N PHE A 64 12.27 -23.31 -5.97
CA PHE A 64 11.00 -24.05 -5.88
C PHE A 64 10.55 -24.66 -7.22
N GLY A 65 11.38 -24.62 -8.27
CA GLY A 65 11.05 -25.17 -9.59
C GLY A 65 9.98 -24.40 -10.36
N GLY A 66 9.63 -23.19 -9.89
CA GLY A 66 8.49 -22.43 -10.43
C GLY A 66 8.77 -21.74 -11.76
N SER A 67 10.02 -21.60 -12.20
CA SER A 67 10.39 -20.98 -13.49
C SER A 67 9.88 -21.78 -14.70
N ALA A 68 9.69 -23.08 -14.58
CA ALA A 68 9.21 -23.97 -15.65
C ALA A 68 7.68 -24.17 -15.70
N MET A 69 6.89 -23.52 -14.81
CA MET A 69 5.46 -23.84 -14.64
C MET A 69 4.59 -23.59 -15.89
N THR A 70 4.79 -22.46 -16.59
CA THR A 70 3.93 -22.08 -17.72
C THR A 70 4.68 -21.89 -19.04
N GLY A 71 6.01 -22.08 -19.07
CA GLY A 71 6.86 -21.73 -20.21
C GLY A 71 7.10 -20.21 -20.39
N ASN A 72 6.35 -19.35 -19.71
CA ASN A 72 6.58 -17.90 -19.68
C ASN A 72 7.24 -17.50 -18.35
N ILE A 73 8.56 -17.32 -18.38
CA ILE A 73 9.37 -17.05 -17.20
C ILE A 73 8.97 -15.73 -16.54
N GLN A 74 8.69 -14.68 -17.32
CA GLN A 74 8.27 -13.40 -16.78
C GLN A 74 6.94 -13.50 -16.04
N PHE A 75 5.96 -14.18 -16.62
CA PHE A 75 4.67 -14.41 -15.97
C PHE A 75 4.82 -15.19 -14.67
N ASN A 76 5.57 -16.30 -14.69
CA ASN A 76 5.81 -17.11 -13.49
C ASN A 76 6.45 -16.28 -12.37
N TYR A 77 7.45 -15.45 -12.72
CA TYR A 77 8.10 -14.56 -11.75
C TYR A 77 7.14 -13.51 -11.17
N LEU A 78 6.32 -12.87 -11.99
CA LEU A 78 5.38 -11.85 -11.53
C LEU A 78 4.25 -12.43 -10.68
N VAL A 79 3.77 -13.63 -11.01
CA VAL A 79 2.83 -14.38 -10.18
C VAL A 79 3.46 -14.71 -8.82
N TRP A 80 4.67 -15.23 -8.81
CA TRP A 80 5.41 -15.52 -7.58
C TRP A 80 5.61 -14.26 -6.72
N TRP A 81 6.08 -13.17 -7.34
CA TRP A 81 6.26 -11.87 -6.70
C TRP A 81 4.96 -11.37 -6.05
N ALA A 82 3.84 -11.48 -6.74
CA ALA A 82 2.55 -11.06 -6.22
C ALA A 82 2.09 -11.96 -5.05
N LEU A 83 2.16 -13.28 -5.22
CA LEU A 83 1.73 -14.23 -4.19
C LEU A 83 2.55 -14.13 -2.90
N VAL A 84 3.87 -14.04 -2.99
CA VAL A 84 4.73 -13.82 -1.81
C VAL A 84 4.37 -12.51 -1.12
N SER A 85 4.20 -11.42 -1.89
CA SER A 85 3.87 -10.11 -1.34
C SER A 85 2.50 -10.14 -0.64
N ILE A 86 1.47 -10.68 -1.29
CA ILE A 86 0.12 -10.82 -0.72
C ILE A 86 0.16 -11.65 0.56
N THR A 87 0.83 -12.81 0.52
CA THR A 87 0.91 -13.71 1.67
C THR A 87 1.56 -13.01 2.87
N CYS A 88 2.71 -12.38 2.67
CA CYS A 88 3.41 -11.71 3.77
C CYS A 88 2.68 -10.45 4.27
N TYR A 89 2.04 -9.68 3.39
CA TYR A 89 1.25 -8.51 3.78
C TYR A 89 -0.05 -8.86 4.50
N VAL A 90 -0.56 -10.07 4.35
CA VAL A 90 -1.82 -10.48 4.98
C VAL A 90 -1.60 -11.46 6.12
N LEU A 91 -0.91 -12.58 5.89
CA LEU A 91 -0.83 -13.67 6.86
C LEU A 91 -0.12 -13.27 8.16
N ILE A 92 1.03 -12.58 8.06
CA ILE A 92 1.79 -12.18 9.25
C ILE A 92 1.02 -11.15 10.09
N PRO A 93 0.44 -10.06 9.53
CA PRO A 93 -0.47 -9.18 10.25
C PRO A 93 -1.66 -9.90 10.88
N VAL A 94 -2.30 -10.80 10.15
CA VAL A 94 -3.45 -11.57 10.67
C VAL A 94 -3.05 -12.39 11.90
N VAL A 95 -1.92 -13.10 11.85
CA VAL A 95 -1.39 -13.84 13.01
C VAL A 95 -1.08 -12.89 14.17
N ALA A 96 -0.49 -11.72 13.90
CA ALA A 96 -0.20 -10.72 14.93
C ALA A 96 -1.48 -10.15 15.56
N ILE A 97 -2.52 -9.85 14.77
CA ILE A 97 -3.83 -9.39 15.27
C ILE A 97 -4.44 -10.43 16.20
N PHE A 98 -4.45 -11.72 15.83
CA PHE A 98 -4.93 -12.80 16.69
C PHE A 98 -4.10 -12.94 17.97
N ALA A 99 -2.76 -12.86 17.88
CA ALA A 99 -1.88 -12.89 19.05
C ALA A 99 -2.12 -11.72 20.03
N LEU A 100 -2.56 -10.57 19.51
CA LEU A 100 -2.97 -9.40 20.27
C LEU A 100 -4.42 -9.49 20.77
N ARG A 101 -5.19 -10.50 20.35
CA ARG A 101 -6.64 -10.64 20.61
C ARG A 101 -7.43 -9.41 20.09
N GLY A 102 -6.93 -8.75 19.03
CA GLY A 102 -7.56 -7.62 18.37
C GLY A 102 -8.61 -8.06 17.36
N SER A 103 -9.45 -7.13 16.92
CA SER A 103 -10.39 -7.32 15.81
C SER A 103 -9.86 -6.66 14.53
N PHE A 104 -10.27 -7.13 13.36
CA PHE A 104 -9.90 -6.48 12.10
C PHE A 104 -10.40 -5.02 12.01
N ALA A 105 -11.49 -4.69 12.72
CA ALA A 105 -12.01 -3.34 12.79
C ALA A 105 -11.04 -2.38 13.48
N ASP A 106 -10.34 -2.84 14.52
CA ASP A 106 -9.34 -2.05 15.25
C ASP A 106 -8.12 -1.70 14.39
N PHE A 107 -7.95 -2.44 13.29
CA PHE A 107 -6.86 -2.27 12.32
C PHE A 107 -7.34 -1.70 10.97
N GLY A 108 -8.39 -0.88 10.96
CA GLY A 108 -8.85 -0.15 9.78
C GLY A 108 -9.44 -1.03 8.66
N ALA A 109 -9.67 -2.33 8.93
CA ALA A 109 -10.27 -3.28 8.00
C ALA A 109 -11.76 -3.52 8.28
N GLY A 110 -12.42 -2.66 9.05
CA GLY A 110 -13.86 -2.70 9.32
C GLY A 110 -14.71 -2.42 8.09
N ARG A 111 -15.99 -2.84 8.16
CA ARG A 111 -16.94 -2.71 7.04
C ARG A 111 -17.56 -1.32 6.89
N SER A 112 -17.50 -0.45 7.90
CA SER A 112 -18.15 0.85 7.84
C SER A 112 -17.28 1.88 7.12
N ILE A 113 -17.53 2.01 5.83
CA ILE A 113 -17.00 3.12 5.05
C ILE A 113 -18.07 4.21 5.05
N GLY A 114 -17.78 5.35 5.70
CA GLY A 114 -18.72 6.47 5.78
C GLY A 114 -19.14 6.98 4.40
N ARG A 115 -20.40 7.45 4.28
CA ARG A 115 -20.89 8.08 3.03
C ARG A 115 -20.01 9.28 2.67
N GLY A 116 -19.57 9.34 1.41
CA GLY A 116 -18.72 10.43 0.89
C GLY A 116 -17.25 10.34 1.23
N SER A 117 -16.80 9.30 1.94
CA SER A 117 -15.38 9.07 2.25
C SER A 117 -14.50 8.85 1.01
N TRP A 118 -15.07 8.49 -0.14
CA TRP A 118 -14.35 8.35 -1.42
C TRP A 118 -13.91 9.68 -2.06
N ARG A 119 -14.61 10.79 -1.75
CA ARG A 119 -14.38 12.11 -2.39
C ARG A 119 -12.93 12.60 -2.31
N PRO A 120 -12.27 12.61 -1.14
CA PRO A 120 -10.88 13.06 -1.08
C PRO A 120 -9.93 12.17 -1.89
N TYR A 121 -10.21 10.87 -2.00
CA TYR A 121 -9.41 9.95 -2.82
C TYR A 121 -9.64 10.20 -4.32
N GLY A 122 -10.87 10.47 -4.74
CA GLY A 122 -11.18 10.87 -6.12
C GLY A 122 -10.51 12.19 -6.51
N LEU A 123 -10.48 13.18 -5.62
CA LEU A 123 -9.76 14.43 -5.82
C LEU A 123 -8.24 14.20 -5.90
N LEU A 124 -7.70 13.32 -5.05
CA LEU A 124 -6.29 12.97 -5.07
C LEU A 124 -5.91 12.24 -6.37
N PHE A 125 -6.78 11.34 -6.86
CA PHE A 125 -6.61 10.72 -8.18
C PHE A 125 -6.59 11.78 -9.30
N ALA A 126 -7.58 12.66 -9.33
CA ALA A 126 -7.65 13.73 -10.33
C ALA A 126 -6.44 14.68 -10.29
N PHE A 127 -5.92 14.96 -9.08
CA PHE A 127 -4.71 15.75 -8.90
C PHE A 127 -3.46 15.02 -9.38
N SER A 128 -3.34 13.71 -9.12
CA SER A 128 -2.17 12.90 -9.50
C SER A 128 -2.14 12.54 -10.98
N ALA A 129 -3.29 12.44 -11.64
CA ALA A 129 -3.40 11.98 -13.02
C ALA A 129 -2.53 12.78 -14.03
N PRO A 130 -2.48 14.14 -14.02
CA PRO A 130 -1.57 14.88 -14.91
C PRO A 130 -0.09 14.53 -14.71
N PHE A 131 0.33 14.32 -13.46
CA PHE A 131 1.71 13.94 -13.15
C PHE A 131 2.05 12.52 -13.62
N VAL A 132 1.10 11.58 -13.52
CA VAL A 132 1.24 10.23 -14.07
C VAL A 132 1.37 10.28 -15.59
N VAL A 133 0.53 11.08 -16.26
CA VAL A 133 0.62 11.27 -17.72
C VAL A 133 1.98 11.88 -18.11
N MET A 134 2.44 12.93 -17.42
CA MET A 134 3.76 13.52 -17.67
C MET A 134 4.89 12.51 -17.43
N ALA A 135 4.84 11.75 -16.34
CA ALA A 135 5.83 10.75 -16.02
C ALA A 135 5.90 9.62 -17.07
N SER A 136 4.78 9.29 -17.72
CA SER A 136 4.72 8.22 -18.73
C SER A 136 5.58 8.48 -19.97
N TYR A 137 5.98 9.72 -20.22
CA TYR A 137 6.90 10.11 -21.29
C TYR A 137 8.38 10.02 -20.87
N MET A 138 8.67 9.77 -19.59
CA MET A 138 10.05 9.69 -19.10
C MET A 138 10.67 8.32 -19.40
N PRO A 139 11.95 8.23 -19.82
CA PRO A 139 12.62 6.96 -20.09
C PRO A 139 12.58 5.98 -18.90
N GLY A 140 12.78 6.47 -17.67
CA GLY A 140 12.74 5.64 -16.46
C GLY A 140 11.36 5.03 -16.18
N PHE A 141 10.28 5.68 -16.61
CA PHE A 141 8.94 5.13 -16.55
C PHE A 141 8.77 4.01 -17.59
N GLN A 142 9.14 4.27 -18.84
CA GLN A 142 8.97 3.32 -19.96
C GLN A 142 9.82 2.06 -19.79
N LEU A 143 10.95 2.15 -19.10
CA LEU A 143 11.76 0.98 -18.72
C LEU A 143 11.12 0.14 -17.60
N LYS A 144 10.24 0.74 -16.78
CA LYS A 144 9.65 0.09 -15.61
C LYS A 144 8.24 -0.44 -15.86
N TYR A 145 7.47 0.22 -16.74
CA TYR A 145 6.07 -0.05 -17.01
C TYR A 145 5.82 -0.36 -18.49
N PRO A 146 4.85 -1.23 -18.81
CA PRO A 146 4.05 -2.02 -17.87
C PRO A 146 4.91 -3.02 -17.11
N PHE A 147 4.50 -3.43 -15.91
CA PHE A 147 5.24 -4.46 -15.15
C PHE A 147 5.36 -5.78 -15.88
N TYR A 148 4.30 -6.20 -16.59
CA TYR A 148 4.33 -7.30 -17.51
C TYR A 148 4.56 -6.75 -18.93
N HIS A 149 5.76 -7.00 -19.47
CA HIS A 149 6.11 -6.57 -20.81
C HIS A 149 5.57 -7.56 -21.82
N LEU A 150 4.61 -7.12 -22.66
CA LEU A 150 4.11 -7.92 -23.76
C LEU A 150 5.19 -8.09 -24.82
N SER A 151 5.36 -9.32 -25.30
CA SER A 151 6.18 -9.62 -26.47
C SER A 151 5.42 -9.22 -27.75
N GLU A 152 6.14 -9.00 -28.86
CA GLU A 152 5.53 -8.69 -30.15
C GLU A 152 4.56 -9.81 -30.56
N GLY A 153 3.32 -9.43 -30.85
CA GLY A 153 2.25 -10.38 -31.19
C GLY A 153 1.60 -11.09 -29.98
N GLU A 154 2.06 -10.84 -28.76
CA GLU A 154 1.42 -11.38 -27.56
C GLU A 154 0.11 -10.67 -27.25
N SER A 155 -0.93 -11.42 -26.91
CA SER A 155 -2.24 -10.91 -26.51
C SER A 155 -2.24 -10.51 -25.02
N ILE A 156 -3.09 -9.53 -24.67
CA ILE A 156 -3.38 -9.18 -23.26
C ILE A 156 -3.86 -10.41 -22.48
N TRP A 157 -4.64 -11.28 -23.09
CA TRP A 157 -5.12 -12.53 -22.50
C TRP A 157 -4.22 -13.71 -22.88
N PRO A 158 -3.90 -14.63 -21.94
CA PRO A 158 -4.34 -14.64 -20.52
C PRO A 158 -3.37 -13.95 -19.54
N HIS A 159 -2.09 -13.84 -19.87
CA HIS A 159 -1.03 -13.57 -18.91
C HIS A 159 -1.14 -12.18 -18.26
N LEU A 160 -1.23 -11.13 -19.07
CA LEU A 160 -1.33 -9.76 -18.55
C LEU A 160 -2.62 -9.57 -17.75
N ALA A 161 -3.75 -10.11 -18.23
CA ALA A 161 -5.03 -9.99 -17.53
C ALA A 161 -5.00 -10.69 -16.15
N ILE A 162 -4.43 -11.90 -16.05
CA ILE A 162 -4.24 -12.61 -14.78
C ILE A 162 -3.30 -11.80 -13.88
N PHE A 163 -2.19 -11.29 -14.42
CA PHE A 163 -1.27 -10.47 -13.64
C PHE A 163 -1.95 -9.21 -13.11
N TRP A 164 -2.77 -8.50 -13.87
CA TRP A 164 -3.50 -7.33 -13.38
C TRP A 164 -4.42 -7.64 -12.19
N VAL A 165 -5.07 -8.80 -12.18
CA VAL A 165 -5.87 -9.24 -11.03
C VAL A 165 -4.98 -9.43 -9.79
N LEU A 166 -3.86 -10.14 -9.95
CA LEU A 166 -2.91 -10.36 -8.86
C LEU A 166 -2.26 -9.04 -8.38
N TYR A 167 -1.99 -8.14 -9.29
CA TYR A 167 -1.44 -6.82 -8.99
C TYR A 167 -2.42 -5.96 -8.20
N ALA A 168 -3.71 -5.99 -8.55
CA ALA A 168 -4.76 -5.33 -7.78
C ALA A 168 -4.91 -5.94 -6.37
N LEU A 169 -4.90 -7.27 -6.25
CA LEU A 169 -4.92 -7.96 -4.97
C LEU A 169 -3.70 -7.62 -4.10
N GLN A 170 -2.53 -7.47 -4.72
CA GLN A 170 -1.31 -7.06 -4.04
C GLN A 170 -1.44 -5.64 -3.46
N PHE A 171 -2.10 -4.69 -4.14
CA PHE A 171 -2.37 -3.36 -3.58
C PHE A 171 -3.38 -3.38 -2.44
N ILE A 172 -4.40 -4.24 -2.51
CA ILE A 172 -5.33 -4.45 -1.39
C ILE A 172 -4.57 -4.96 -0.15
N ALA A 173 -3.69 -5.94 -0.35
CA ALA A 173 -2.86 -6.49 0.72
C ALA A 173 -1.86 -5.45 1.27
N LEU A 174 -1.25 -4.65 0.41
CA LEU A 174 -0.32 -3.57 0.77
C LEU A 174 -1.02 -2.49 1.60
N GLU A 175 -2.20 -2.03 1.18
CA GLU A 175 -2.94 -1.01 1.94
C GLU A 175 -3.47 -1.55 3.27
N PHE A 176 -3.92 -2.81 3.31
CA PHE A 176 -4.22 -3.47 4.58
C PHE A 176 -3.01 -3.50 5.50
N PHE A 177 -1.81 -3.81 4.98
CA PHE A 177 -0.58 -3.85 5.77
C PHE A 177 -0.18 -2.46 6.29
N PHE A 178 -0.06 -1.47 5.42
CA PHE A 178 0.46 -0.15 5.80
C PHE A 178 -0.58 0.72 6.49
N ARG A 179 -1.77 0.93 5.87
CA ARG A 179 -2.82 1.83 6.38
C ARG A 179 -3.75 1.13 7.35
N GLY A 180 -3.89 -0.18 7.23
CA GLY A 180 -4.60 -1.00 8.21
C GLY A 180 -3.68 -1.35 9.38
N PHE A 181 -2.98 -2.46 9.26
CA PHE A 181 -2.24 -3.09 10.35
C PHE A 181 -1.21 -2.17 11.02
N LEU A 182 -0.30 -1.58 10.24
CA LEU A 182 0.81 -0.79 10.79
C LEU A 182 0.30 0.54 11.37
N LEU A 183 -0.45 1.33 10.61
CA LEU A 183 -0.92 2.64 11.05
C LEU A 183 -1.89 2.53 12.24
N PHE A 184 -3.00 1.80 12.10
CA PHE A 184 -3.99 1.68 13.18
C PHE A 184 -3.46 0.87 14.36
N GLY A 185 -2.54 -0.06 14.13
CA GLY A 185 -1.88 -0.79 15.23
C GLY A 185 -0.95 0.07 16.08
N LEU A 186 -0.40 1.15 15.52
CA LEU A 186 0.49 2.08 16.22
C LEU A 186 -0.23 3.34 16.74
N ALA A 187 -1.27 3.82 16.05
CA ALA A 187 -1.95 5.07 16.36
C ALA A 187 -2.48 5.16 17.82
N PRO A 188 -3.03 4.10 18.43
CA PRO A 188 -3.50 4.17 19.81
C PRO A 188 -2.41 4.56 20.82
N ARG A 189 -1.15 4.27 20.54
CA ARG A 189 -0.02 4.60 21.41
C ARG A 189 0.74 5.83 20.95
N LEU A 190 0.96 5.97 19.65
CA LEU A 190 1.85 6.98 19.06
C LEU A 190 1.11 8.22 18.54
N GLY A 191 -0.23 8.19 18.56
CA GLY A 191 -1.01 9.31 18.00
C GLY A 191 -0.69 9.50 16.53
N ILE A 192 -0.63 10.75 16.11
CA ILE A 192 -0.35 11.14 14.72
C ILE A 192 1.06 10.74 14.26
N SER A 193 2.01 10.55 15.17
CA SER A 193 3.36 10.10 14.85
C SER A 193 3.36 8.71 14.17
N ALA A 194 2.31 7.90 14.37
CA ALA A 194 2.14 6.62 13.69
C ALA A 194 2.15 6.74 12.16
N VAL A 195 1.63 7.85 11.61
CA VAL A 195 1.67 8.12 10.16
C VAL A 195 3.13 8.17 9.67
N PHE A 196 3.97 8.91 10.37
CA PHE A 196 5.37 9.09 9.95
C PHE A 196 6.21 7.83 10.19
N VAL A 197 5.93 7.08 11.26
CA VAL A 197 6.56 5.75 11.47
C VAL A 197 6.19 4.80 10.33
N MET A 198 4.95 4.79 9.89
CA MET A 198 4.48 3.98 8.75
C MET A 198 5.09 4.44 7.41
N VAL A 199 5.26 5.76 7.21
CA VAL A 199 5.83 6.32 5.97
C VAL A 199 7.27 5.85 5.73
N VAL A 200 8.06 5.63 6.77
CA VAL A 200 9.46 5.18 6.62
C VAL A 200 9.54 3.86 5.83
N PRO A 201 9.00 2.74 6.30
CA PRO A 201 9.07 1.49 5.54
C PRO A 201 8.25 1.55 4.23
N TYR A 202 7.22 2.38 4.16
CA TYR A 202 6.47 2.60 2.93
C TYR A 202 7.33 3.28 1.83
N ALA A 203 8.13 4.28 2.19
CA ALA A 203 9.09 4.88 1.26
C ALA A 203 10.18 3.88 0.85
N MET A 204 10.65 3.04 1.77
CA MET A 204 11.69 2.05 1.49
C MET A 204 11.28 1.03 0.43
N ILE A 205 10.03 0.59 0.40
CA ILE A 205 9.57 -0.34 -0.65
C ILE A 205 9.53 0.29 -2.06
N HIS A 206 9.67 1.62 -2.16
CA HIS A 206 9.73 2.38 -3.42
C HIS A 206 11.15 2.65 -3.91
N PHE A 207 12.21 2.22 -3.20
CA PHE A 207 13.61 2.48 -3.60
C PHE A 207 14.00 1.87 -4.95
N THR A 208 13.28 0.88 -5.45
CA THR A 208 13.49 0.27 -6.77
C THR A 208 12.66 0.93 -7.88
N LYS A 209 11.95 2.01 -7.57
CA LYS A 209 11.10 2.78 -8.50
C LYS A 209 11.86 4.00 -9.05
N PRO A 210 11.38 4.62 -10.15
CA PRO A 210 11.93 5.89 -10.61
C PRO A 210 11.98 6.93 -9.49
N PHE A 211 13.02 7.77 -9.48
CA PHE A 211 13.29 8.71 -8.37
C PHE A 211 12.08 9.59 -8.00
N ALA A 212 11.39 10.14 -9.00
CA ALA A 212 10.22 10.99 -8.76
C ALA A 212 9.07 10.19 -8.08
N GLU A 213 8.86 8.93 -8.46
CA GLU A 213 7.88 8.03 -7.84
C GLU A 213 8.28 7.69 -6.41
N ALA A 214 9.55 7.33 -6.17
CA ALA A 214 10.05 7.04 -4.83
C ALA A 214 9.95 8.25 -3.89
N LEU A 215 10.26 9.46 -4.38
CA LEU A 215 10.13 10.70 -3.61
C LEU A 215 8.67 11.03 -3.33
N SER A 216 7.78 10.88 -4.32
CA SER A 216 6.34 11.14 -4.16
C SER A 216 5.67 10.16 -3.19
N ALA A 217 6.22 8.95 -3.01
CA ALA A 217 5.73 7.98 -2.05
C ALA A 217 5.79 8.48 -0.60
N ILE A 218 6.73 9.36 -0.25
CA ILE A 218 6.80 9.98 1.07
C ILE A 218 5.56 10.84 1.31
N LEU A 219 5.26 11.76 0.39
CA LEU A 219 4.10 12.65 0.49
C LEU A 219 2.79 11.87 0.36
N GLY A 220 2.69 11.00 -0.63
CA GLY A 220 1.53 10.13 -0.85
C GLY A 220 1.26 9.21 0.35
N GLY A 221 2.33 8.67 0.93
CA GLY A 221 2.27 7.86 2.15
C GLY A 221 1.67 8.62 3.33
N ALA A 222 2.14 9.84 3.57
CA ALA A 222 1.62 10.71 4.62
C ALA A 222 0.14 11.11 4.34
N VAL A 223 -0.16 11.61 3.15
CA VAL A 223 -1.54 12.01 2.77
C VAL A 223 -2.51 10.85 2.93
N LEU A 224 -2.18 9.66 2.41
CA LEU A 224 -3.03 8.47 2.57
C LEU A 224 -3.14 8.04 4.03
N GLY A 225 -2.08 8.20 4.83
CA GLY A 225 -2.13 7.95 6.27
C GLY A 225 -3.15 8.86 6.98
N PHE A 226 -3.10 10.18 6.73
CA PHE A 226 -4.10 11.13 7.24
C PHE A 226 -5.52 10.81 6.77
N LEU A 227 -5.70 10.49 5.49
CA LEU A 227 -7.01 10.13 4.94
C LEU A 227 -7.55 8.84 5.55
N SER A 228 -6.69 7.83 5.77
CA SER A 228 -7.09 6.57 6.41
C SER A 228 -7.55 6.80 7.85
N LEU A 229 -6.84 7.62 8.64
CA LEU A 229 -7.29 8.01 9.98
C LEU A 229 -8.62 8.76 9.93
N LYS A 230 -8.80 9.73 9.01
CA LYS A 230 -10.04 10.49 8.83
C LYS A 230 -11.24 9.62 8.46
N THR A 231 -11.03 8.63 7.60
CA THR A 231 -12.11 7.76 7.11
C THR A 231 -12.26 6.47 7.91
N ASN A 232 -11.37 6.25 8.87
CA ASN A 232 -11.26 5.02 9.66
C ASN A 232 -11.24 3.76 8.78
N SER A 233 -10.51 3.83 7.64
CA SER A 233 -10.50 2.76 6.64
C SER A 233 -9.23 2.80 5.77
N ALA A 234 -8.70 1.61 5.45
CA ALA A 234 -7.61 1.43 4.48
C ALA A 234 -8.13 1.23 3.04
N TRP A 235 -9.42 0.91 2.84
CA TRP A 235 -9.94 0.40 1.57
C TRP A 235 -9.97 1.42 0.43
N TRP A 236 -10.26 2.69 0.71
CA TRP A 236 -10.22 3.73 -0.32
C TRP A 236 -8.79 4.02 -0.80
N GLY A 237 -7.80 3.82 0.07
CA GLY A 237 -6.38 3.84 -0.32
C GLY A 237 -6.08 2.76 -1.35
N ALA A 238 -6.59 1.54 -1.16
CA ALA A 238 -6.43 0.44 -2.12
C ALA A 238 -7.07 0.75 -3.48
N VAL A 239 -8.29 1.30 -3.49
CA VAL A 239 -8.95 1.72 -4.73
C VAL A 239 -8.12 2.77 -5.47
N LEU A 240 -7.63 3.78 -4.76
CA LEU A 240 -6.77 4.82 -5.36
C LEU A 240 -5.47 4.24 -5.92
N HIS A 241 -4.79 3.37 -5.17
CA HIS A 241 -3.55 2.72 -5.61
C HIS A 241 -3.77 1.89 -6.88
N ILE A 242 -4.81 1.07 -6.90
CA ILE A 242 -5.17 0.27 -8.08
C ILE A 242 -5.45 1.18 -9.28
N ALA A 243 -6.22 2.26 -9.08
CA ALA A 243 -6.55 3.19 -10.16
C ALA A 243 -5.29 3.85 -10.75
N ILE A 244 -4.35 4.31 -9.91
CA ILE A 244 -3.08 4.89 -10.35
C ILE A 244 -2.23 3.85 -11.08
N ALA A 245 -2.04 2.66 -10.51
CA ALA A 245 -1.21 1.61 -11.09
C ALA A 245 -1.74 1.10 -12.44
N MET A 246 -3.05 0.91 -12.55
CA MET A 246 -3.68 0.55 -13.83
C MET A 246 -3.54 1.67 -14.87
N SER A 247 -3.67 2.93 -14.46
CA SER A 247 -3.43 4.06 -15.36
C SER A 247 -1.99 4.10 -15.88
N MET A 248 -1.01 3.77 -15.03
CA MET A 248 0.41 3.70 -15.43
C MET A 248 0.65 2.58 -16.44
N ASP A 249 0.12 1.38 -16.20
CA ASP A 249 0.25 0.24 -17.12
C ASP A 249 -0.45 0.52 -18.46
N LEU A 250 -1.67 1.09 -18.44
CA LEU A 250 -2.40 1.44 -19.65
C LEU A 250 -1.66 2.50 -20.50
N LEU A 251 -1.09 3.52 -19.86
CA LEU A 251 -0.29 4.53 -20.56
C LEU A 251 0.97 3.91 -21.17
N ALA A 252 1.64 3.01 -20.44
CA ALA A 252 2.82 2.32 -20.95
C ALA A 252 2.49 1.43 -22.15
N LEU A 253 1.39 0.65 -22.10
CA LEU A 253 0.92 -0.16 -23.22
C LEU A 253 0.57 0.70 -24.44
N ARG A 254 -0.06 1.86 -24.23
CA ARG A 254 -0.33 2.81 -25.32
C ARG A 254 0.96 3.35 -25.95
N HIS A 255 1.97 3.73 -25.16
CA HIS A 255 3.26 4.19 -25.69
C HIS A 255 4.02 3.06 -26.43
N ALA A 256 3.84 1.82 -26.01
CA ALA A 256 4.42 0.64 -26.66
C ALA A 256 3.64 0.16 -27.88
N GLY A 257 2.48 0.79 -28.23
CA GLY A 257 1.69 0.45 -29.42
C GLY A 257 0.79 -0.79 -29.29
N PHE A 258 0.52 -1.23 -28.07
CA PHE A 258 -0.41 -2.36 -27.80
C PHE A 258 -1.87 -1.91 -27.60
N LEU A 259 -2.12 -0.59 -27.42
CA LEU A 259 -3.43 0.03 -27.26
C LEU A 259 -3.60 1.23 -28.18
#